data_7c3b1ebf54672526c9395761098ada97
#
_entry.id   7c3b1ebf54672526c9395761098ada97
#
_cell.length_a   1.000
_cell.length_b   1.000
_cell.length_c   1.000
_cell.angle_alpha   90.00
_cell.angle_beta   90.00
_cell.angle_gamma   90.00
#
_symmetry.space_group_name_H-M   'P 1'
#
loop_
_entity.id
_entity.type
_entity.pdbx_description
1 polymer ?
#
loop_
_entity_poly.entity_id
_entity_poly.type
_entity_poly.pdbx_seq_one_letter_code
_entity_poly.pdbx_strand_id
1 'polypeptide(L)'
;METEGFYMAEKRWRTWETVGLLVVLAAGNLLVLAVTALTALLGGLALTPALLTWFVVATLLDLIFLALGTLCAMVTGWLLAVPVLYAAVNCLAVALTWLGQQLAELLLDGFTMPDVQPVITRWLTPVYQLICDLGQSGPKYSPFLTGKLPENYIQNADCASGLTPQGWRTLLIFTAVALVLTVLSRLLYGRRKSELSGDAAAFSWMRPVFRLGVGLVGGLPLGMLLYVLVSVGRSGDFSPARLCVCMAVMGIVCYLAAAMLVGKTLRVLPKRLPGAAVTALVLVLLCVVLRADVFGYADRTPQAEDVARARVYCLDTSFTLEDPRSLETLVKAQAELAENHAADANYRMTFEVHYVLKDGTSMARRYRLAMTEPVKAALEQVARLEEVQTYVMFNGNVPPSGWQPTGGDLWLKTAIETRELTAEEAQALYDAAWRDIRAENVLPVDGDYAWLGVEITLFRDGDSCTISSTKSSYKELTQALLDLGIPAEDIGEINID
;
A
#
# COMPACT_ATOMS: atom_id res chain seq x y z
N MET A 1 -20.69 -55.55 -10.53
CA MET A 1 -20.32 -55.60 -9.09
C MET A 1 -18.83 -55.43 -8.83
N GLU A 2 -17.92 -56.06 -9.57
CA GLU A 2 -16.46 -55.84 -9.36
C GLU A 2 -15.97 -54.42 -9.71
N THR A 3 -16.49 -53.83 -10.77
CA THR A 3 -16.15 -52.47 -11.17
C THR A 3 -16.63 -51.40 -10.20
N GLU A 4 -17.77 -51.57 -9.54
CA GLU A 4 -18.29 -50.68 -8.51
C GLU A 4 -17.46 -50.76 -7.20
N GLY A 5 -17.03 -51.96 -6.83
CA GLY A 5 -16.18 -52.16 -5.66
C GLY A 5 -14.80 -51.46 -5.81
N PHE A 6 -14.20 -51.56 -7.00
CA PHE A 6 -12.94 -50.91 -7.32
C PHE A 6 -13.08 -49.36 -7.33
N TYR A 7 -14.15 -48.83 -7.89
CA TYR A 7 -14.47 -47.40 -7.91
C TYR A 7 -14.69 -46.85 -6.50
N MET A 8 -15.36 -47.61 -5.64
CA MET A 8 -15.59 -47.21 -4.24
C MET A 8 -14.30 -47.30 -3.40
N ALA A 9 -13.43 -48.26 -3.65
CA ALA A 9 -12.13 -48.41 -3.01
C ALA A 9 -11.20 -47.26 -3.42
N GLU A 10 -11.13 -46.90 -4.70
CA GLU A 10 -10.37 -45.75 -5.22
C GLU A 10 -10.88 -44.42 -4.65
N LYS A 11 -12.20 -44.25 -4.55
CA LYS A 11 -12.84 -43.05 -3.96
C LYS A 11 -12.57 -42.92 -2.45
N ARG A 12 -12.49 -44.04 -1.72
CA ARG A 12 -12.09 -44.07 -0.28
C ARG A 12 -10.63 -43.73 -0.11
N TRP A 13 -9.74 -44.35 -0.89
CA TRP A 13 -8.30 -44.13 -0.78
C TRP A 13 -7.92 -42.65 -0.91
N ARG A 14 -8.49 -41.90 -1.83
CA ARG A 14 -8.17 -40.51 -2.10
C ARG A 14 -8.73 -39.52 -1.10
N THR A 15 -9.78 -39.86 -0.36
CA THR A 15 -10.25 -39.10 0.78
C THR A 15 -9.21 -39.11 1.89
N TRP A 16 -8.55 -40.28 2.06
CA TRP A 16 -7.50 -40.46 3.05
C TRP A 16 -6.21 -39.72 2.69
N GLU A 17 -5.89 -39.51 1.42
CA GLU A 17 -4.72 -38.73 0.99
C GLU A 17 -4.84 -37.25 1.43
N THR A 18 -5.98 -36.61 1.19
CA THR A 18 -6.20 -35.20 1.59
C THR A 18 -6.23 -35.04 3.12
N VAL A 19 -6.90 -35.96 3.80
CA VAL A 19 -6.92 -35.98 5.28
C VAL A 19 -5.52 -36.28 5.84
N GLY A 20 -4.80 -37.22 5.23
CA GLY A 20 -3.42 -37.53 5.61
C GLY A 20 -2.49 -36.33 5.49
N LEU A 21 -2.59 -35.55 4.42
CA LEU A 21 -1.79 -34.35 4.25
C LEU A 21 -2.12 -33.29 5.30
N LEU A 22 -3.40 -33.06 5.60
CA LEU A 22 -3.80 -32.17 6.70
C LEU A 22 -3.27 -32.63 8.06
N VAL A 23 -3.30 -33.92 8.32
CA VAL A 23 -2.74 -34.51 9.57
C VAL A 23 -1.23 -34.29 9.64
N VAL A 24 -0.51 -34.47 8.52
CA VAL A 24 0.94 -34.23 8.47
C VAL A 24 1.28 -32.77 8.73
N LEU A 25 0.53 -31.82 8.13
CA LEU A 25 0.70 -30.38 8.34
C LEU A 25 0.41 -30.00 9.80
N ALA A 26 -0.70 -30.49 10.35
CA ALA A 26 -1.05 -30.24 11.76
C ALA A 26 -0.02 -30.85 12.73
N ALA A 27 0.50 -32.04 12.43
CA ALA A 27 1.58 -32.66 13.21
C ALA A 27 2.89 -31.86 13.12
N GLY A 28 3.22 -31.31 11.94
CA GLY A 28 4.35 -30.41 11.75
C GLY A 28 4.21 -29.15 12.61
N ASN A 29 3.05 -28.48 12.59
CA ASN A 29 2.76 -27.32 13.41
C ASN A 29 2.82 -27.64 14.92
N LEU A 30 2.33 -28.83 15.32
CA LEU A 30 2.41 -29.29 16.70
C LEU A 30 3.86 -29.51 17.14
N LEU A 31 4.70 -30.08 16.26
CA LEU A 31 6.13 -30.26 16.52
C LEU A 31 6.82 -28.89 16.70
N VAL A 32 6.54 -27.92 15.82
CA VAL A 32 7.08 -26.55 15.95
C VAL A 32 6.61 -25.91 17.24
N LEU A 33 5.34 -26.04 17.61
CA LEU A 33 4.79 -25.56 18.87
C LEU A 33 5.53 -26.17 20.07
N ALA A 34 5.73 -27.49 20.05
CA ALA A 34 6.43 -28.19 21.14
C ALA A 34 7.89 -27.76 21.29
N VAL A 35 8.61 -27.62 20.18
CA VAL A 35 10.01 -27.15 20.17
C VAL A 35 10.08 -25.70 20.66
N THR A 36 9.19 -24.82 20.19
CA THR A 36 9.15 -23.41 20.61
C THR A 36 8.82 -23.28 22.10
N ALA A 37 7.85 -24.06 22.60
CA ALA A 37 7.51 -24.10 24.02
C ALA A 37 8.68 -24.60 24.89
N LEU A 38 9.37 -25.65 24.42
CA LEU A 38 10.53 -26.18 25.12
C LEU A 38 11.69 -25.19 25.19
N THR A 39 12.01 -24.53 24.08
CA THR A 39 13.07 -23.52 24.03
C THR A 39 12.74 -22.29 24.86
N ALA A 40 11.46 -21.86 24.93
CA ALA A 40 11.01 -20.77 25.78
C ALA A 40 11.19 -21.16 27.29
N LEU A 41 10.78 -22.36 27.66
CA LEU A 41 10.95 -22.85 29.04
C LEU A 41 12.43 -22.96 29.46
N LEU A 42 13.28 -23.47 28.56
CA LEU A 42 14.73 -23.56 28.80
C LEU A 42 15.39 -22.18 28.90
N GLY A 43 14.85 -21.19 28.19
CA GLY A 43 15.27 -19.79 28.26
C GLY A 43 14.70 -19.02 29.47
N GLY A 44 13.90 -19.65 30.33
CA GLY A 44 13.26 -18.99 31.48
C GLY A 44 12.08 -18.09 31.14
N LEU A 45 11.55 -18.18 29.89
CA LEU A 45 10.39 -17.42 29.45
C LEU A 45 9.09 -18.12 29.85
N ALA A 46 8.09 -17.33 30.24
CA ALA A 46 6.75 -17.85 30.52
C ALA A 46 6.03 -18.27 29.24
N LEU A 47 5.33 -19.41 29.26
CA LEU A 47 4.45 -19.80 28.16
C LEU A 47 3.22 -18.90 28.14
N THR A 48 3.03 -18.21 27.01
CA THR A 48 1.90 -17.31 26.81
C THR A 48 0.80 -17.97 25.97
N PRO A 49 -0.48 -17.57 26.11
CA PRO A 49 -1.58 -18.02 25.24
C PRO A 49 -1.32 -17.74 23.74
N ALA A 50 -0.43 -16.80 23.41
CA ALA A 50 -0.03 -16.49 22.06
C ALA A 50 0.50 -17.70 21.27
N LEU A 51 1.17 -18.65 21.94
CA LEU A 51 1.64 -19.89 21.30
C LEU A 51 0.48 -20.77 20.80
N LEU A 52 -0.59 -20.89 21.59
CA LEU A 52 -1.77 -21.65 21.16
C LEU A 52 -2.51 -20.93 20.05
N THR A 53 -2.63 -19.60 20.14
CA THR A 53 -3.20 -18.76 19.07
C THR A 53 -2.42 -18.96 17.77
N TRP A 54 -1.07 -18.92 17.84
CA TRP A 54 -0.23 -19.17 16.68
C TRP A 54 -0.49 -20.55 16.07
N PHE A 55 -0.56 -21.60 16.87
CA PHE A 55 -0.83 -22.96 16.38
C PHE A 55 -2.17 -23.08 15.66
N VAL A 56 -3.23 -22.49 16.24
CA VAL A 56 -4.57 -22.48 15.60
C VAL A 56 -4.55 -21.69 14.30
N VAL A 57 -3.96 -20.49 14.29
CA VAL A 57 -3.86 -19.64 13.10
C VAL A 57 -3.07 -20.36 12.02
N ALA A 58 -1.89 -20.92 12.31
CA ALA A 58 -1.06 -21.63 11.34
C ALA A 58 -1.81 -22.82 10.73
N THR A 59 -2.49 -23.62 11.54
CA THR A 59 -3.24 -24.78 11.07
C THR A 59 -4.42 -24.38 10.18
N LEU A 60 -5.11 -23.29 10.50
CA LEU A 60 -6.19 -22.77 9.65
C LEU A 60 -5.66 -22.18 8.34
N LEU A 61 -4.50 -21.50 8.37
CA LEU A 61 -3.84 -21.03 7.15
C LEU A 61 -3.42 -22.20 6.24
N ASP A 62 -2.86 -23.26 6.81
CA ASP A 62 -2.53 -24.47 6.05
C ASP A 62 -3.76 -25.06 5.35
N LEU A 63 -4.89 -25.12 6.04
CA LEU A 63 -6.16 -25.58 5.48
C LEU A 63 -6.61 -24.69 4.30
N ILE A 64 -6.55 -23.36 4.46
CA ILE A 64 -6.95 -22.39 3.44
C ILE A 64 -6.09 -22.56 2.17
N PHE A 65 -4.77 -22.57 2.33
CA PHE A 65 -3.85 -22.62 1.20
C PHE A 65 -3.79 -24.00 0.55
N LEU A 66 -3.97 -25.08 1.34
CA LEU A 66 -4.10 -26.43 0.81
C LEU A 66 -5.37 -26.57 -0.04
N ALA A 67 -6.51 -26.04 0.41
CA ALA A 67 -7.76 -26.07 -0.35
C ALA A 67 -7.64 -25.32 -1.68
N LEU A 68 -6.98 -24.18 -1.71
CA LEU A 68 -6.67 -23.45 -2.94
C LEU A 68 -5.74 -24.24 -3.86
N GLY A 69 -4.67 -24.83 -3.31
CA GLY A 69 -3.72 -25.64 -4.07
C GLY A 69 -4.38 -26.87 -4.70
N THR A 70 -5.23 -27.55 -3.95
CA THR A 70 -5.98 -28.72 -4.46
C THR A 70 -6.95 -28.34 -5.55
N LEU A 71 -7.66 -27.21 -5.42
CA LEU A 71 -8.51 -26.69 -6.48
C LEU A 71 -7.71 -26.39 -7.76
N CYS A 72 -6.58 -25.71 -7.65
CA CYS A 72 -5.70 -25.43 -8.79
C CYS A 72 -5.23 -26.73 -9.47
N ALA A 73 -4.87 -27.74 -8.70
CA ALA A 73 -4.48 -29.05 -9.23
C ALA A 73 -5.62 -29.78 -9.96
N MET A 74 -6.89 -29.53 -9.58
CA MET A 74 -8.05 -30.11 -10.26
C MET A 74 -8.37 -29.39 -11.58
N VAL A 75 -8.11 -28.09 -11.66
CA VAL A 75 -8.43 -27.25 -12.83
C VAL A 75 -7.44 -27.44 -13.97
N THR A 76 -6.18 -27.73 -13.68
CA THR A 76 -5.16 -27.99 -14.70
C THR A 76 -4.77 -29.47 -14.79
N GLY A 77 -4.43 -29.96 -16.01
CA GLY A 77 -3.87 -31.27 -16.22
C GLY A 77 -2.34 -31.31 -16.25
N TRP A 78 -1.70 -30.15 -16.22
CA TRP A 78 -0.25 -29.99 -16.33
C TRP A 78 0.38 -29.59 -14.99
N LEU A 79 1.26 -30.46 -14.47
CA LEU A 79 1.85 -30.28 -13.15
C LEU A 79 2.57 -28.93 -12.99
N LEU A 80 3.31 -28.50 -14.02
CA LEU A 80 4.02 -27.20 -13.99
C LEU A 80 3.07 -25.99 -14.01
N ALA A 81 1.83 -26.15 -14.46
CA ALA A 81 0.84 -25.06 -14.44
C ALA A 81 0.20 -24.88 -13.05
N VAL A 82 0.27 -25.88 -12.17
CA VAL A 82 -0.33 -25.80 -10.82
C VAL A 82 0.25 -24.64 -10.00
N PRO A 83 1.59 -24.50 -9.82
CA PRO A 83 2.14 -23.38 -9.06
C PRO A 83 1.85 -22.02 -9.71
N VAL A 84 1.83 -21.93 -11.05
CA VAL A 84 1.49 -20.69 -11.75
C VAL A 84 0.04 -20.30 -11.50
N LEU A 85 -0.89 -21.26 -11.61
CA LEU A 85 -2.31 -21.02 -11.35
C LEU A 85 -2.55 -20.69 -9.88
N TYR A 86 -1.86 -21.36 -8.97
CA TYR A 86 -1.92 -21.10 -7.53
C TYR A 86 -1.46 -19.66 -7.21
N ALA A 87 -0.31 -19.23 -7.76
CA ALA A 87 0.16 -17.86 -7.61
C ALA A 87 -0.83 -16.85 -8.22
N ALA A 88 -1.38 -17.17 -9.40
CA ALA A 88 -2.38 -16.32 -10.03
C ALA A 88 -3.63 -16.14 -9.15
N VAL A 89 -4.20 -17.22 -8.62
CA VAL A 89 -5.39 -17.14 -7.75
C VAL A 89 -5.11 -16.32 -6.48
N ASN A 90 -3.88 -16.42 -5.93
CA ASN A 90 -3.51 -15.70 -4.72
C ASN A 90 -3.14 -14.22 -4.94
N CYS A 91 -2.71 -13.82 -6.14
CA CYS A 91 -2.14 -12.49 -6.36
C CYS A 91 -2.78 -11.71 -7.52
N LEU A 92 -3.56 -12.38 -8.40
CA LEU A 92 -4.00 -11.79 -9.66
C LEU A 92 -4.84 -10.53 -9.45
N ALA A 93 -5.77 -10.54 -8.50
CA ALA A 93 -6.65 -9.41 -8.28
C ALA A 93 -5.88 -8.17 -7.81
N VAL A 94 -4.98 -8.30 -6.83
CA VAL A 94 -4.15 -7.17 -6.38
C VAL A 94 -3.16 -6.73 -7.46
N ALA A 95 -2.58 -7.67 -8.21
CA ALA A 95 -1.67 -7.36 -9.29
C ALA A 95 -2.37 -6.58 -10.43
N LEU A 96 -3.58 -7.00 -10.83
CA LEU A 96 -4.37 -6.29 -11.85
C LEU A 96 -4.82 -4.91 -11.37
N THR A 97 -5.24 -4.79 -10.12
CA THR A 97 -5.62 -3.50 -9.56
C THR A 97 -4.41 -2.56 -9.52
N TRP A 98 -3.26 -3.04 -9.05
CA TRP A 98 -2.03 -2.26 -9.03
C TRP A 98 -1.58 -1.84 -10.43
N LEU A 99 -1.58 -2.75 -11.42
CA LEU A 99 -1.27 -2.43 -12.80
C LEU A 99 -2.27 -1.45 -13.41
N GLY A 100 -3.55 -1.59 -13.11
CA GLY A 100 -4.60 -0.67 -13.53
C GLY A 100 -4.42 0.73 -12.92
N GLN A 101 -4.03 0.81 -11.64
CA GLN A 101 -3.71 2.06 -10.96
C GLN A 101 -2.46 2.73 -11.55
N GLN A 102 -1.40 1.95 -11.84
CA GLN A 102 -0.21 2.46 -12.54
C GLN A 102 -0.55 3.02 -13.93
N LEU A 103 -1.39 2.31 -14.67
CA LEU A 103 -1.85 2.77 -15.98
C LEU A 103 -2.72 4.03 -15.85
N ALA A 104 -3.58 4.09 -14.83
CA ALA A 104 -4.40 5.27 -14.56
C ALA A 104 -3.52 6.48 -14.17
N GLU A 105 -2.49 6.29 -13.33
CA GLU A 105 -1.55 7.37 -12.96
C GLU A 105 -0.78 7.95 -14.17
N LEU A 106 -0.56 7.12 -15.19
CA LEU A 106 0.09 7.57 -16.44
C LEU A 106 -0.86 8.28 -17.41
N LEU A 107 -2.14 7.90 -17.43
CA LEU A 107 -3.08 8.33 -18.46
C LEU A 107 -4.15 9.31 -17.98
N LEU A 108 -4.52 9.24 -16.70
CA LEU A 108 -5.61 10.00 -16.10
C LEU A 108 -5.03 11.16 -15.29
N ASP A 109 -5.28 12.37 -15.73
CA ASP A 109 -4.86 13.57 -15.00
C ASP A 109 -5.63 13.63 -13.64
N GLY A 110 -4.97 14.07 -12.59
CA GLY A 110 -5.55 14.11 -11.23
C GLY A 110 -5.60 12.77 -10.49
N PHE A 111 -5.21 11.66 -11.09
CA PHE A 111 -5.14 10.38 -10.40
C PHE A 111 -3.78 10.17 -9.71
N THR A 112 -3.81 9.66 -8.50
CA THR A 112 -2.66 9.02 -7.84
C THR A 112 -3.14 7.76 -7.12
N MET A 113 -2.21 6.86 -6.80
CA MET A 113 -2.56 5.59 -6.17
C MET A 113 -3.04 5.81 -4.73
N PRO A 114 -4.21 5.27 -4.37
CA PRO A 114 -4.70 5.34 -3.00
C PRO A 114 -3.87 4.45 -2.06
N ASP A 115 -3.71 4.87 -0.80
CA ASP A 115 -2.95 4.15 0.22
C ASP A 115 -3.54 2.76 0.52
N VAL A 116 -4.86 2.62 0.38
CA VAL A 116 -5.57 1.38 0.69
C VAL A 116 -6.17 0.78 -0.57
N GLN A 117 -5.92 -0.49 -0.81
CA GLN A 117 -6.49 -1.20 -1.95
C GLN A 117 -8.01 -1.38 -1.79
N PRO A 118 -8.78 -1.38 -2.90
CA PRO A 118 -10.23 -1.58 -2.87
C PRO A 118 -10.62 -2.85 -2.12
N VAL A 119 -11.72 -2.79 -1.37
CA VAL A 119 -12.20 -3.91 -0.54
C VAL A 119 -12.37 -5.19 -1.36
N ILE A 120 -12.97 -5.09 -2.56
CA ILE A 120 -13.16 -6.24 -3.47
C ILE A 120 -11.81 -6.88 -3.84
N THR A 121 -10.80 -6.07 -4.18
CA THR A 121 -9.45 -6.55 -4.51
C THR A 121 -8.82 -7.29 -3.35
N ARG A 122 -8.94 -6.76 -2.14
CA ARG A 122 -8.42 -7.38 -0.91
C ARG A 122 -9.05 -8.75 -0.69
N TRP A 123 -10.37 -8.86 -0.74
CA TRP A 123 -11.09 -10.13 -0.53
C TRP A 123 -10.85 -11.17 -1.64
N LEU A 124 -10.61 -10.73 -2.87
CA LEU A 124 -10.23 -11.62 -3.98
C LEU A 124 -8.76 -12.07 -3.94
N THR A 125 -7.96 -11.52 -3.02
CA THR A 125 -6.55 -11.85 -2.84
C THR A 125 -6.31 -12.37 -1.41
N PRO A 126 -6.51 -13.68 -1.15
CA PRO A 126 -6.47 -14.23 0.21
C PRO A 126 -5.18 -13.90 0.96
N VAL A 127 -4.01 -14.02 0.31
CA VAL A 127 -2.72 -13.70 0.93
C VAL A 127 -2.67 -12.24 1.38
N TYR A 128 -3.09 -11.30 0.52
CA TYR A 128 -3.03 -9.87 0.83
C TYR A 128 -3.98 -9.50 1.99
N GLN A 129 -5.23 -9.97 1.95
CA GLN A 129 -6.21 -9.69 3.01
C GLN A 129 -5.79 -10.29 4.36
N LEU A 130 -5.26 -11.52 4.34
CA LEU A 130 -4.76 -12.17 5.55
C LEU A 130 -3.55 -11.41 6.12
N ILE A 131 -2.58 -10.97 5.29
CA ILE A 131 -1.44 -10.17 5.74
C ILE A 131 -1.93 -8.84 6.37
N CYS A 132 -2.88 -8.15 5.75
CA CYS A 132 -3.42 -6.90 6.27
C CYS A 132 -4.08 -7.07 7.66
N ASP A 133 -4.90 -8.11 7.83
CA ASP A 133 -5.69 -8.28 9.04
C ASP A 133 -4.96 -9.03 10.16
N LEU A 134 -4.04 -9.95 9.81
CA LEU A 134 -3.21 -10.67 10.78
C LEU A 134 -1.97 -9.88 11.19
N GLY A 135 -1.40 -9.08 10.26
CA GLY A 135 -0.18 -8.31 10.49
C GLY A 135 -0.37 -7.10 11.43
N GLN A 136 -1.61 -6.68 11.71
CA GLN A 136 -1.89 -5.54 12.60
C GLN A 136 -1.77 -5.87 14.09
N SER A 137 -1.48 -7.11 14.44
CA SER A 137 -1.45 -7.60 15.83
C SER A 137 -0.09 -7.43 16.52
N GLY A 138 0.90 -6.86 15.84
CA GLY A 138 2.23 -6.63 16.39
C GLY A 138 2.40 -5.24 17.02
N PRO A 139 3.35 -5.07 17.95
CA PRO A 139 3.70 -3.76 18.47
C PRO A 139 4.19 -2.86 17.31
N LYS A 140 3.72 -1.61 17.27
CA LYS A 140 4.07 -0.60 16.24
C LYS A 140 5.54 -0.12 16.35
N TYR A 141 6.40 -0.88 16.99
CA TYR A 141 7.79 -0.51 17.20
C TYR A 141 8.67 -1.08 16.09
N SER A 142 9.37 -0.21 15.39
CA SER A 142 10.39 -0.59 14.41
C SER A 142 11.79 -0.47 15.03
N PRO A 143 12.46 -1.57 15.35
CA PRO A 143 13.82 -1.52 15.87
C PRO A 143 14.84 -0.93 14.89
N PHE A 144 14.46 -0.79 13.61
CA PHE A 144 15.31 -0.18 12.58
C PHE A 144 15.44 1.33 12.70
N LEU A 145 14.50 2.03 13.39
CA LEU A 145 14.53 3.48 13.52
C LEU A 145 15.37 3.98 14.70
N THR A 146 15.53 3.18 15.75
CA THR A 146 16.21 3.64 16.97
C THR A 146 17.44 2.82 17.37
N GLY A 147 17.71 1.68 16.70
CA GLY A 147 18.87 0.81 16.98
C GLY A 147 18.93 0.19 18.38
N LYS A 148 18.01 0.55 19.28
CA LYS A 148 17.91 0.03 20.65
C LYS A 148 16.47 -0.37 20.95
N LEU A 149 16.27 -1.58 21.47
CA LEU A 149 14.99 -1.98 22.06
C LEU A 149 14.86 -1.23 23.39
N PRO A 150 13.68 -0.64 23.72
CA PRO A 150 13.43 -0.09 25.04
C PRO A 150 13.67 -1.16 26.12
N GLU A 151 14.24 -0.77 27.27
CA GLU A 151 14.49 -1.71 28.37
C GLU A 151 13.22 -2.45 28.84
N ASN A 152 12.06 -1.84 28.67
CA ASN A 152 10.73 -2.38 28.99
C ASN A 152 10.00 -2.99 27.77
N TYR A 153 10.66 -3.13 26.62
CA TYR A 153 10.04 -3.68 25.41
C TYR A 153 9.39 -5.05 25.66
N ILE A 154 10.03 -5.90 26.48
CA ILE A 154 9.52 -7.22 26.85
C ILE A 154 8.39 -7.12 27.90
N GLN A 155 8.39 -6.08 28.77
CA GLN A 155 7.39 -5.88 29.82
C GLN A 155 6.15 -5.16 29.30
N ASN A 156 6.31 -4.23 28.37
CA ASN A 156 5.22 -3.53 27.65
C ASN A 156 4.74 -4.29 26.42
N ALA A 157 5.37 -5.40 26.09
CA ALA A 157 4.79 -6.43 25.25
C ALA A 157 3.64 -7.14 26.00
N ASP A 158 2.62 -6.40 26.37
CA ASP A 158 1.25 -6.83 26.13
C ASP A 158 1.13 -7.01 24.59
N CYS A 159 2.06 -7.78 24.06
CA CYS A 159 1.95 -8.45 22.79
C CYS A 159 0.60 -9.11 22.88
N ALA A 160 -0.37 -8.45 22.27
CA ALA A 160 -1.75 -8.85 22.35
C ALA A 160 -1.75 -10.36 22.29
N SER A 161 -2.04 -11.00 23.43
CA SER A 161 -1.93 -12.45 23.60
C SER A 161 -2.90 -13.19 22.67
N GLY A 162 -3.41 -12.50 21.66
CA GLY A 162 -4.35 -12.98 20.69
C GLY A 162 -4.42 -12.10 19.45
N LEU A 163 -4.95 -12.71 18.41
CA LEU A 163 -5.32 -12.05 17.16
C LEU A 163 -6.43 -11.03 17.43
N THR A 164 -6.43 -9.91 16.70
CA THR A 164 -7.52 -8.93 16.76
C THR A 164 -8.87 -9.58 16.38
N PRO A 165 -10.01 -9.05 16.84
CA PRO A 165 -11.34 -9.53 16.43
C PRO A 165 -11.52 -9.50 14.89
N GLN A 166 -10.94 -8.50 14.23
CA GLN A 166 -10.90 -8.40 12.78
C GLN A 166 -10.12 -9.57 12.14
N GLY A 167 -8.94 -9.89 12.65
CA GLY A 167 -8.13 -11.01 12.17
C GLY A 167 -8.84 -12.35 12.33
N TRP A 168 -9.50 -12.60 13.46
CA TRP A 168 -10.31 -13.80 13.67
C TRP A 168 -11.48 -13.88 12.68
N ARG A 169 -12.19 -12.78 12.46
CA ARG A 169 -13.30 -12.73 11.50
C ARG A 169 -12.83 -13.12 10.10
N THR A 170 -11.74 -12.52 9.63
CA THR A 170 -11.18 -12.79 8.30
C THR A 170 -10.71 -14.22 8.17
N LEU A 171 -10.00 -14.74 9.16
CA LEU A 171 -9.52 -16.12 9.19
C LEU A 171 -10.67 -17.13 9.13
N LEU A 172 -11.74 -16.93 9.92
CA LEU A 172 -12.92 -17.81 9.91
C LEU A 172 -13.67 -17.77 8.58
N ILE A 173 -13.81 -16.60 7.96
CA ILE A 173 -14.44 -16.47 6.64
C ILE A 173 -13.64 -17.25 5.59
N PHE A 174 -12.32 -17.05 5.52
CA PHE A 174 -11.49 -17.80 4.57
C PHE A 174 -11.45 -19.30 4.87
N THR A 175 -11.52 -19.69 6.14
CA THR A 175 -11.65 -21.11 6.52
C THR A 175 -12.95 -21.70 6.01
N ALA A 176 -14.07 -20.99 6.15
CA ALA A 176 -15.36 -21.44 5.59
C ALA A 176 -15.30 -21.55 4.07
N VAL A 177 -14.69 -20.56 3.39
CA VAL A 177 -14.45 -20.62 1.93
C VAL A 177 -13.58 -21.83 1.58
N ALA A 178 -12.51 -22.10 2.32
CA ALA A 178 -11.63 -23.26 2.09
C ALA A 178 -12.37 -24.59 2.19
N LEU A 179 -13.29 -24.74 3.13
CA LEU A 179 -14.14 -25.93 3.25
C LEU A 179 -15.02 -26.10 1.99
N VAL A 180 -15.62 -25.00 1.51
CA VAL A 180 -16.41 -25.02 0.27
C VAL A 180 -15.53 -25.40 -0.94
N LEU A 181 -14.34 -24.82 -1.05
CA LEU A 181 -13.37 -25.12 -2.12
C LEU A 181 -12.90 -26.58 -2.07
N THR A 182 -12.73 -27.13 -0.89
CA THR A 182 -12.39 -28.57 -0.73
C THR A 182 -13.50 -29.46 -1.24
N VAL A 183 -14.76 -29.16 -0.92
CA VAL A 183 -15.93 -29.87 -1.46
C VAL A 183 -16.00 -29.73 -2.99
N LEU A 184 -15.83 -28.50 -3.50
CA LEU A 184 -15.82 -28.23 -4.94
C LEU A 184 -14.71 -28.98 -5.66
N SER A 185 -13.51 -29.00 -5.12
CA SER A 185 -12.36 -29.76 -5.66
C SER A 185 -12.68 -31.24 -5.77
N ARG A 186 -13.36 -31.78 -4.77
CA ARG A 186 -13.82 -33.18 -4.78
C ARG A 186 -14.87 -33.46 -5.85
N LEU A 187 -15.82 -32.54 -6.08
CA LEU A 187 -16.84 -32.62 -7.12
C LEU A 187 -16.21 -32.52 -8.52
N LEU A 188 -15.30 -31.61 -8.72
CA LEU A 188 -14.56 -31.42 -9.98
C LEU A 188 -13.71 -32.66 -10.31
N TYR A 189 -13.10 -33.28 -9.30
CA TYR A 189 -12.35 -34.50 -9.46
C TYR A 189 -13.19 -35.62 -10.06
N GLY A 190 -14.42 -35.84 -9.56
CA GLY A 190 -15.33 -36.87 -10.09
C GLY A 190 -15.77 -36.62 -11.54
N ARG A 191 -15.63 -35.39 -12.04
CA ARG A 191 -15.98 -35.05 -13.45
C ARG A 191 -14.77 -35.00 -14.38
N ARG A 192 -13.55 -35.12 -13.84
CA ARG A 192 -12.31 -35.02 -14.62
C ARG A 192 -12.06 -36.35 -15.39
N LYS A 193 -11.85 -36.21 -16.69
CA LYS A 193 -11.42 -37.34 -17.53
C LYS A 193 -9.91 -37.52 -17.41
N SER A 194 -9.45 -38.74 -17.19
CA SER A 194 -8.01 -39.08 -17.07
C SER A 194 -7.19 -38.79 -18.34
N GLU A 195 -7.85 -38.76 -19.51
CA GLU A 195 -7.24 -38.47 -20.82
C GLU A 195 -6.70 -37.01 -20.95
N LEU A 196 -7.08 -36.10 -20.05
CA LEU A 196 -6.67 -34.68 -20.08
C LEU A 196 -5.36 -34.41 -19.31
N SER A 197 -4.65 -35.46 -18.92
CA SER A 197 -3.33 -35.35 -18.32
C SER A 197 -2.34 -34.70 -19.30
N GLY A 198 -1.67 -33.62 -18.90
CA GLY A 198 -0.73 -32.86 -19.74
C GLY A 198 -1.33 -31.67 -20.50
N ASP A 199 -2.64 -31.39 -20.37
CA ASP A 199 -3.26 -30.21 -20.96
C ASP A 199 -3.23 -29.04 -19.98
N ALA A 200 -2.87 -27.85 -20.47
CA ALA A 200 -2.81 -26.60 -19.67
C ALA A 200 -4.18 -26.20 -19.10
N ALA A 201 -5.28 -26.56 -19.77
CA ALA A 201 -6.65 -26.38 -19.33
C ALA A 201 -7.41 -27.69 -19.38
N ALA A 202 -7.83 -28.18 -18.22
CA ALA A 202 -8.55 -29.48 -18.10
C ALA A 202 -9.95 -29.43 -18.73
N PHE A 203 -10.55 -28.24 -18.90
CA PHE A 203 -11.89 -28.08 -19.48
C PHE A 203 -11.84 -27.27 -20.77
N SER A 204 -12.55 -27.70 -21.82
CA SER A 204 -12.55 -27.01 -23.13
C SER A 204 -13.04 -25.58 -23.11
N TRP A 205 -13.99 -25.24 -22.24
CA TRP A 205 -14.53 -23.90 -22.07
C TRP A 205 -13.51 -22.92 -21.47
N MET A 206 -12.52 -23.42 -20.75
CA MET A 206 -11.48 -22.57 -20.15
C MET A 206 -10.42 -22.12 -21.18
N ARG A 207 -10.28 -22.83 -22.29
CA ARG A 207 -9.25 -22.51 -23.30
C ARG A 207 -9.36 -21.11 -23.89
N PRO A 208 -10.55 -20.57 -24.27
CA PRO A 208 -10.67 -19.18 -24.71
C PRO A 208 -10.43 -18.18 -23.57
N VAL A 209 -10.91 -18.47 -22.36
CA VAL A 209 -10.72 -17.62 -21.17
C VAL A 209 -9.23 -17.50 -20.84
N PHE A 210 -8.51 -18.63 -20.85
CA PHE A 210 -7.07 -18.65 -20.59
C PHE A 210 -6.30 -17.79 -21.63
N ARG A 211 -6.62 -17.92 -22.92
CA ARG A 211 -5.93 -17.14 -23.99
C ARG A 211 -6.18 -15.63 -23.85
N LEU A 212 -7.44 -15.23 -23.65
CA LEU A 212 -7.79 -13.83 -23.44
C LEU A 212 -7.19 -13.31 -22.14
N GLY A 213 -7.26 -14.08 -21.06
CA GLY A 213 -6.68 -13.72 -19.77
C GLY A 213 -5.18 -13.48 -19.88
N VAL A 214 -4.42 -14.40 -20.46
CA VAL A 214 -2.97 -14.24 -20.67
C VAL A 214 -2.67 -13.05 -21.58
N GLY A 215 -3.47 -12.83 -22.62
CA GLY A 215 -3.31 -11.70 -23.52
C GLY A 215 -3.51 -10.36 -22.83
N LEU A 216 -4.55 -10.23 -22.01
CA LEU A 216 -4.84 -8.98 -21.28
C LEU A 216 -3.87 -8.79 -20.11
N VAL A 217 -3.75 -9.81 -19.23
CA VAL A 217 -2.92 -9.73 -18.01
C VAL A 217 -1.43 -9.61 -18.34
N GLY A 218 -0.96 -10.31 -19.37
CA GLY A 218 0.43 -10.20 -19.84
C GLY A 218 0.67 -8.97 -20.70
N GLY A 219 -0.33 -8.54 -21.46
CA GLY A 219 -0.24 -7.34 -22.30
C GLY A 219 -0.06 -6.04 -21.53
N LEU A 220 -0.66 -5.94 -20.33
CA LEU A 220 -0.52 -4.78 -19.46
C LEU A 220 0.96 -4.57 -19.02
N PRO A 221 1.58 -5.42 -18.20
CA PRO A 221 2.93 -5.17 -17.69
C PRO A 221 4.00 -5.21 -18.78
N LEU A 222 3.88 -6.15 -19.74
CA LEU A 222 4.87 -6.24 -20.82
C LEU A 222 4.73 -5.11 -21.81
N GLY A 223 3.53 -4.57 -22.01
CA GLY A 223 3.30 -3.37 -22.80
C GLY A 223 3.89 -2.11 -22.16
N MET A 224 3.73 -1.95 -20.85
CA MET A 224 4.37 -0.88 -20.07
C MET A 224 5.91 -1.03 -20.09
N LEU A 225 6.42 -2.25 -19.91
CA LEU A 225 7.85 -2.53 -20.01
C LEU A 225 8.40 -2.18 -21.40
N LEU A 226 7.70 -2.61 -22.48
CA LEU A 226 8.09 -2.28 -23.84
C LEU A 226 8.09 -0.77 -24.07
N TYR A 227 7.11 -0.05 -23.51
CA TYR A 227 7.08 1.41 -23.57
C TYR A 227 8.32 2.03 -22.92
N VAL A 228 8.70 1.59 -21.73
CA VAL A 228 9.92 2.07 -21.06
C VAL A 228 11.15 1.79 -21.90
N LEU A 229 11.31 0.57 -22.43
CA LEU A 229 12.47 0.19 -23.26
C LEU A 229 12.58 1.01 -24.55
N VAL A 230 11.44 1.28 -25.21
CA VAL A 230 11.42 2.10 -26.45
C VAL A 230 11.63 3.58 -26.16
N SER A 231 11.36 4.03 -24.95
CA SER A 231 11.53 5.42 -24.50
C SER A 231 12.92 5.71 -23.93
N VAL A 232 13.74 4.69 -23.64
CA VAL A 232 15.12 4.86 -23.17
C VAL A 232 15.93 5.63 -24.23
N GLY A 233 16.66 6.66 -23.78
CA GLY A 233 17.50 7.51 -24.64
C GLY A 233 16.76 8.54 -25.50
N ARG A 234 15.43 8.64 -25.36
CA ARG A 234 14.64 9.71 -25.96
C ARG A 234 14.27 10.73 -24.88
N SER A 235 14.92 11.87 -24.88
CA SER A 235 14.52 13.04 -24.10
C SER A 235 13.23 13.62 -24.71
N GLY A 236 12.09 13.10 -24.33
CA GLY A 236 10.80 13.57 -24.81
C GLY A 236 9.69 13.23 -23.84
N ASP A 237 8.66 14.07 -23.86
CA ASP A 237 7.49 13.95 -23.01
C ASP A 237 6.79 12.59 -23.13
N PHE A 238 6.07 12.23 -22.10
CA PHE A 238 5.22 11.06 -22.08
C PHE A 238 4.24 11.05 -23.26
N SER A 239 4.21 9.95 -24.03
CA SER A 239 3.31 9.81 -25.19
C SER A 239 2.28 8.71 -24.96
N PRO A 240 1.01 9.07 -24.67
CA PRO A 240 -0.08 8.11 -24.51
C PRO A 240 -0.27 7.21 -25.73
N ALA A 241 -0.11 7.74 -26.93
CA ALA A 241 -0.25 6.97 -28.18
C ALA A 241 0.80 5.86 -28.30
N ARG A 242 2.07 6.15 -27.94
CA ARG A 242 3.14 5.13 -27.92
C ARG A 242 2.85 4.04 -26.90
N LEU A 243 2.36 4.41 -25.73
CA LEU A 243 1.97 3.42 -24.69
C LEU A 243 0.87 2.51 -25.20
N CYS A 244 -0.20 3.06 -25.81
CA CYS A 244 -1.29 2.27 -26.40
C CYS A 244 -0.78 1.26 -27.45
N VAL A 245 0.11 1.69 -28.34
CA VAL A 245 0.71 0.81 -29.36
C VAL A 245 1.52 -0.30 -28.71
N CYS A 246 2.37 0.01 -27.73
CA CYS A 246 3.17 -0.99 -27.02
C CYS A 246 2.29 -2.03 -26.32
N MET A 247 1.20 -1.59 -25.67
CA MET A 247 0.25 -2.48 -25.00
C MET A 247 -0.49 -3.37 -26.00
N ALA A 248 -0.95 -2.81 -27.13
CA ALA A 248 -1.62 -3.59 -28.18
C ALA A 248 -0.69 -4.65 -28.76
N VAL A 249 0.57 -4.31 -29.07
CA VAL A 249 1.58 -5.25 -29.60
C VAL A 249 1.83 -6.39 -28.61
N MET A 250 2.10 -6.05 -27.35
CA MET A 250 2.38 -7.09 -26.32
C MET A 250 1.14 -7.92 -25.99
N GLY A 251 -0.06 -7.35 -26.02
CA GLY A 251 -1.30 -8.07 -25.87
C GLY A 251 -1.50 -9.12 -26.99
N ILE A 252 -1.21 -8.75 -28.24
CA ILE A 252 -1.22 -9.67 -29.38
C ILE A 252 -0.21 -10.80 -29.16
N VAL A 253 1.03 -10.46 -28.81
CA VAL A 253 2.12 -11.44 -28.58
C VAL A 253 1.73 -12.43 -27.48
N CYS A 254 1.27 -11.95 -26.32
CA CYS A 254 0.85 -12.78 -25.19
C CYS A 254 -0.34 -13.70 -25.54
N TYR A 255 -1.35 -13.16 -26.25
CA TYR A 255 -2.49 -13.93 -26.68
C TYR A 255 -2.08 -15.07 -27.64
N LEU A 256 -1.22 -14.78 -28.62
CA LEU A 256 -0.73 -15.77 -29.59
C LEU A 256 0.16 -16.82 -28.91
N ALA A 257 1.02 -16.40 -27.97
CA ALA A 257 1.81 -17.33 -27.16
C ALA A 257 0.91 -18.29 -26.35
N ALA A 258 -0.13 -17.77 -25.71
CA ALA A 258 -1.12 -18.58 -25.01
C ALA A 258 -1.90 -19.52 -25.96
N ALA A 259 -2.21 -19.05 -27.18
CA ALA A 259 -2.86 -19.87 -28.19
C ALA A 259 -1.97 -21.02 -28.67
N MET A 260 -0.66 -20.79 -28.79
CA MET A 260 0.33 -21.83 -29.12
C MET A 260 0.45 -22.87 -27.99
N LEU A 261 0.52 -22.40 -26.74
CA LEU A 261 0.59 -23.29 -25.56
C LEU A 261 -0.63 -24.22 -25.48
N VAL A 262 -1.84 -23.66 -25.65
CA VAL A 262 -3.08 -24.44 -25.62
C VAL A 262 -3.22 -25.36 -26.83
N GLY A 263 -2.77 -24.90 -28.00
CA GLY A 263 -2.86 -25.66 -29.25
C GLY A 263 -1.73 -26.68 -29.49
N LYS A 264 -0.65 -26.60 -28.70
CA LYS A 264 0.58 -27.41 -28.84
C LYS A 264 1.17 -27.37 -30.27
N THR A 265 0.88 -26.31 -31.05
CA THR A 265 1.34 -26.17 -32.43
C THR A 265 1.37 -24.68 -32.88
N LEU A 266 2.34 -24.37 -33.74
CA LEU A 266 2.48 -23.02 -34.34
C LEU A 266 1.44 -22.76 -35.46
N ARG A 267 0.86 -23.81 -36.04
CA ARG A 267 -0.12 -23.73 -37.15
C ARG A 267 -1.47 -23.09 -36.73
N VAL A 268 -1.65 -22.84 -35.44
CA VAL A 268 -2.88 -22.22 -34.89
C VAL A 268 -2.94 -20.72 -35.12
N LEU A 269 -1.79 -20.07 -35.39
CA LEU A 269 -1.67 -18.61 -35.51
C LEU A 269 -2.71 -17.94 -36.44
N PRO A 270 -2.87 -18.34 -37.73
CA PRO A 270 -3.80 -17.63 -38.62
C PRO A 270 -5.26 -17.72 -38.15
N LYS A 271 -5.64 -18.86 -37.56
CA LYS A 271 -7.02 -19.07 -37.07
C LYS A 271 -7.35 -18.30 -35.80
N ARG A 272 -6.35 -17.72 -35.13
CA ARG A 272 -6.50 -17.03 -33.83
C ARG A 272 -6.26 -15.52 -33.90
N LEU A 273 -5.93 -15.01 -35.08
CA LEU A 273 -5.78 -13.56 -35.30
C LEU A 273 -6.99 -12.72 -34.88
N PRO A 274 -8.25 -13.14 -35.10
CA PRO A 274 -9.39 -12.35 -34.64
C PRO A 274 -9.42 -12.17 -33.11
N GLY A 275 -9.07 -13.22 -32.35
CA GLY A 275 -8.99 -13.12 -30.89
C GLY A 275 -7.83 -12.24 -30.41
N ALA A 276 -6.70 -12.24 -31.10
CA ALA A 276 -5.60 -11.33 -30.84
C ALA A 276 -5.98 -9.86 -31.12
N ALA A 277 -6.72 -9.62 -32.22
CA ALA A 277 -7.25 -8.30 -32.53
C ALA A 277 -8.24 -7.78 -31.45
N VAL A 278 -9.11 -8.68 -30.95
CA VAL A 278 -10.02 -8.32 -29.83
C VAL A 278 -9.21 -7.96 -28.58
N THR A 279 -8.15 -8.71 -28.24
CA THR A 279 -7.29 -8.42 -27.11
C THR A 279 -6.64 -7.04 -27.25
N ALA A 280 -6.08 -6.74 -28.43
CA ALA A 280 -5.49 -5.43 -28.70
C ALA A 280 -6.52 -4.30 -28.61
N LEU A 281 -7.71 -4.52 -29.18
CA LEU A 281 -8.80 -3.54 -29.13
C LEU A 281 -9.22 -3.23 -27.68
N VAL A 282 -9.36 -4.25 -26.84
CA VAL A 282 -9.70 -4.06 -25.41
C VAL A 282 -8.64 -3.25 -24.69
N LEU A 283 -7.34 -3.53 -24.91
CA LEU A 283 -6.25 -2.77 -24.29
C LEU A 283 -6.21 -1.32 -24.76
N VAL A 284 -6.40 -1.06 -26.06
CA VAL A 284 -6.47 0.29 -26.61
C VAL A 284 -7.69 1.03 -26.06
N LEU A 285 -8.85 0.37 -26.01
CA LEU A 285 -10.07 0.97 -25.46
C LEU A 285 -9.89 1.33 -23.98
N LEU A 286 -9.24 0.48 -23.21
CA LEU A 286 -8.89 0.78 -21.81
C LEU A 286 -8.06 2.05 -21.69
N CYS A 287 -7.01 2.20 -22.53
CA CYS A 287 -6.20 3.42 -22.55
C CYS A 287 -7.01 4.66 -22.93
N VAL A 288 -7.88 4.56 -23.94
CA VAL A 288 -8.72 5.67 -24.40
C VAL A 288 -9.72 6.09 -23.32
N VAL A 289 -10.38 5.13 -22.68
CA VAL A 289 -11.36 5.38 -21.59
C VAL A 289 -10.69 6.07 -20.40
N LEU A 290 -9.49 5.61 -20.02
CA LEU A 290 -8.72 6.25 -18.95
C LEU A 290 -8.29 7.66 -19.34
N ARG A 291 -7.75 7.85 -20.55
CA ARG A 291 -7.27 9.19 -20.98
C ARG A 291 -8.40 10.21 -21.14
N ALA A 292 -9.58 9.75 -21.54
CA ALA A 292 -10.76 10.61 -21.73
C ALA A 292 -11.51 10.92 -20.42
N ASP A 293 -11.06 10.33 -19.30
CA ASP A 293 -11.77 10.41 -18.00
C ASP A 293 -13.30 10.29 -18.10
N VAL A 294 -13.75 9.25 -18.84
CA VAL A 294 -15.19 9.04 -19.12
C VAL A 294 -16.04 9.00 -17.84
N PHE A 295 -15.41 8.68 -16.70
CA PHE A 295 -16.08 8.59 -15.43
C PHE A 295 -15.98 9.86 -14.58
N GLY A 296 -15.32 10.92 -15.05
CA GLY A 296 -15.11 12.18 -14.33
C GLY A 296 -14.41 11.95 -12.98
N TYR A 297 -13.36 11.13 -12.96
CA TYR A 297 -12.66 10.76 -11.74
C TYR A 297 -11.81 11.90 -11.20
N ALA A 298 -11.20 12.71 -12.08
CA ALA A 298 -10.30 13.80 -11.71
C ALA A 298 -10.98 14.86 -10.83
N ASP A 299 -12.25 15.18 -11.14
CA ASP A 299 -13.00 16.23 -10.46
C ASP A 299 -13.76 15.76 -9.21
N ARG A 300 -13.71 14.44 -8.92
CA ARG A 300 -14.43 13.92 -7.74
C ARG A 300 -13.73 14.32 -6.45
N THR A 301 -14.49 14.97 -5.56
CA THR A 301 -14.12 15.26 -4.18
C THR A 301 -14.96 14.39 -3.24
N PRO A 302 -14.41 13.94 -2.08
CA PRO A 302 -15.21 13.26 -1.09
C PRO A 302 -16.13 14.25 -0.37
N GLN A 303 -17.19 13.76 0.29
CA GLN A 303 -17.91 14.58 1.25
C GLN A 303 -17.08 14.69 2.53
N ALA A 304 -16.90 15.90 3.07
CA ALA A 304 -16.07 16.12 4.25
C ALA A 304 -16.53 15.28 5.46
N GLU A 305 -17.86 15.05 5.57
CA GLU A 305 -18.45 14.23 6.63
C GLU A 305 -18.04 12.76 6.56
N ASP A 306 -17.72 12.24 5.38
CA ASP A 306 -17.30 10.85 5.17
C ASP A 306 -15.82 10.63 5.38
N VAL A 307 -15.02 11.71 5.45
CA VAL A 307 -13.57 11.62 5.64
C VAL A 307 -13.26 11.34 7.11
N ALA A 308 -12.42 10.34 7.36
CA ALA A 308 -11.88 10.05 8.69
C ALA A 308 -10.55 10.78 8.93
N ARG A 309 -9.70 10.84 7.91
CA ARG A 309 -8.43 11.56 7.91
C ARG A 309 -7.96 11.84 6.49
N ALA A 310 -7.11 12.84 6.33
CA ALA A 310 -6.48 13.17 5.06
C ALA A 310 -4.99 13.38 5.26
N ARG A 311 -4.15 12.75 4.41
CA ARG A 311 -2.73 13.07 4.28
C ARG A 311 -2.55 13.95 3.05
N VAL A 312 -1.89 15.06 3.23
CA VAL A 312 -1.65 16.05 2.18
C VAL A 312 -0.14 16.18 1.96
N TYR A 313 0.26 16.26 0.71
CA TYR A 313 1.60 16.70 0.31
C TYR A 313 1.45 17.96 -0.54
N CYS A 314 1.96 19.05 -0.04
CA CYS A 314 2.03 20.33 -0.75
C CYS A 314 3.13 21.22 -0.16
N LEU A 315 3.62 22.20 -0.94
CA LEU A 315 4.67 23.13 -0.49
C LEU A 315 5.89 22.39 0.10
N ASP A 316 6.33 21.31 -0.56
CA ASP A 316 7.43 20.43 -0.15
C ASP A 316 7.32 19.84 1.27
N THR A 317 6.11 19.76 1.77
CA THR A 317 5.82 19.27 3.11
C THR A 317 4.66 18.29 3.07
N SER A 318 4.68 17.30 3.97
CA SER A 318 3.57 16.37 4.16
C SER A 318 2.98 16.52 5.56
N PHE A 319 1.66 16.51 5.66
CA PHE A 319 0.95 16.56 6.93
C PHE A 319 -0.34 15.75 6.89
N THR A 320 -0.85 15.40 8.06
CA THR A 320 -2.09 14.64 8.22
C THR A 320 -3.09 15.48 9.00
N LEU A 321 -4.34 15.52 8.50
CA LEU A 321 -5.47 16.23 9.10
C LEU A 321 -6.51 15.21 9.58
N GLU A 322 -7.03 15.43 10.78
CA GLU A 322 -8.06 14.63 11.42
C GLU A 322 -9.21 15.48 11.98
N ASP A 323 -8.98 16.79 12.20
CA ASP A 323 -10.02 17.69 12.67
C ASP A 323 -11.10 17.90 11.58
N PRO A 324 -12.40 17.74 11.91
CA PRO A 324 -13.49 17.87 10.94
C PRO A 324 -13.56 19.23 10.23
N ARG A 325 -13.18 20.34 10.90
CA ARG A 325 -13.17 21.67 10.30
C ARG A 325 -12.02 21.82 9.30
N SER A 326 -10.86 21.31 9.67
CA SER A 326 -9.69 21.26 8.78
C SER A 326 -9.97 20.42 7.54
N LEU A 327 -10.64 19.26 7.70
CA LEU A 327 -11.05 18.40 6.60
C LEU A 327 -12.06 19.08 5.67
N GLU A 328 -13.04 19.84 6.22
CA GLU A 328 -14.00 20.59 5.40
C GLU A 328 -13.30 21.68 4.58
N THR A 329 -12.35 22.40 5.18
CA THR A 329 -11.55 23.43 4.48
C THR A 329 -10.70 22.79 3.39
N LEU A 330 -10.06 21.67 3.68
CA LEU A 330 -9.25 20.92 2.71
C LEU A 330 -10.07 20.47 1.50
N VAL A 331 -11.27 19.90 1.72
CA VAL A 331 -12.13 19.42 0.63
C VAL A 331 -12.58 20.56 -0.26
N LYS A 332 -12.90 21.74 0.32
CA LYS A 332 -13.24 22.95 -0.45
C LYS A 332 -12.04 23.45 -1.26
N ALA A 333 -10.87 23.55 -0.64
CA ALA A 333 -9.64 23.95 -1.32
C ALA A 333 -9.30 22.98 -2.47
N GLN A 334 -9.45 21.66 -2.27
CA GLN A 334 -9.24 20.68 -3.32
C GLN A 334 -10.18 20.89 -4.51
N ALA A 335 -11.45 21.22 -4.30
CA ALA A 335 -12.39 21.50 -5.38
C ALA A 335 -11.92 22.70 -6.22
N GLU A 336 -11.47 23.79 -5.60
CA GLU A 336 -10.91 24.98 -6.27
C GLU A 336 -9.62 24.63 -7.03
N LEU A 337 -8.74 23.79 -6.45
CA LEU A 337 -7.50 23.35 -7.09
C LEU A 337 -7.79 22.42 -8.30
N ALA A 338 -8.81 21.57 -8.20
CA ALA A 338 -9.22 20.70 -9.29
C ALA A 338 -9.74 21.49 -10.51
N GLU A 339 -10.46 22.59 -10.31
CA GLU A 339 -10.91 23.47 -11.38
C GLU A 339 -9.77 24.25 -12.06
N ASN A 340 -8.68 24.50 -11.32
CA ASN A 340 -7.53 25.30 -11.78
C ASN A 340 -6.31 24.45 -12.15
N HIS A 341 -6.41 23.12 -12.20
CA HIS A 341 -5.31 22.29 -12.66
C HIS A 341 -5.14 22.40 -14.17
N ALA A 342 -3.90 22.53 -14.63
CA ALA A 342 -3.59 22.62 -16.05
C ALA A 342 -2.62 21.50 -16.44
N ALA A 343 -3.03 20.65 -17.37
CA ALA A 343 -2.24 19.52 -17.87
C ALA A 343 -0.94 19.93 -18.59
N ASP A 344 -0.89 21.15 -19.16
CA ASP A 344 0.19 21.60 -20.06
C ASP A 344 0.92 22.88 -19.58
N ALA A 345 0.60 23.41 -18.40
CA ALA A 345 1.27 24.60 -17.89
C ALA A 345 2.65 24.25 -17.31
N ASN A 346 3.59 25.20 -17.38
CA ASN A 346 4.81 25.20 -16.59
C ASN A 346 4.43 25.14 -15.10
N TYR A 347 4.15 23.92 -14.60
CA TYR A 347 3.77 23.74 -13.21
C TYR A 347 4.97 24.02 -12.32
N ARG A 348 4.71 24.67 -11.19
CA ARG A 348 5.72 24.93 -10.17
C ARG A 348 5.50 24.14 -8.91
N MET A 349 4.34 23.48 -8.77
CA MET A 349 3.97 22.78 -7.56
C MET A 349 3.09 21.56 -7.82
N THR A 350 3.29 20.53 -7.01
CA THR A 350 2.40 19.37 -6.92
C THR A 350 1.59 19.45 -5.63
N PHE A 351 0.28 19.30 -5.75
CA PHE A 351 -0.62 19.08 -4.63
C PHE A 351 -1.12 17.64 -4.69
N GLU A 352 -0.89 16.89 -3.63
CA GLU A 352 -1.32 15.50 -3.52
C GLU A 352 -2.09 15.30 -2.22
N VAL A 353 -3.24 14.64 -2.28
CA VAL A 353 -4.07 14.36 -1.12
C VAL A 353 -4.56 12.92 -1.14
N HIS A 354 -4.43 12.27 0.01
CA HIS A 354 -4.88 10.91 0.28
C HIS A 354 -5.93 10.92 1.39
N TYR A 355 -7.16 10.66 1.03
CA TYR A 355 -8.27 10.53 1.97
C TYR A 355 -8.46 9.09 2.40
N VAL A 356 -8.65 8.88 3.69
CA VAL A 356 -9.18 7.63 4.25
C VAL A 356 -10.59 7.92 4.72
N LEU A 357 -11.57 7.20 4.16
CA LEU A 357 -12.97 7.40 4.48
C LEU A 357 -13.39 6.55 5.69
N LYS A 358 -14.47 6.95 6.36
CA LYS A 358 -15.01 6.26 7.56
C LYS A 358 -15.44 4.82 7.29
N ASP A 359 -15.77 4.50 6.03
CA ASP A 359 -16.09 3.13 5.60
C ASP A 359 -14.85 2.25 5.35
N GLY A 360 -13.63 2.81 5.55
CA GLY A 360 -12.36 2.13 5.33
C GLY A 360 -11.92 2.09 3.86
N THR A 361 -12.60 2.79 2.97
CA THR A 361 -12.12 3.01 1.60
C THR A 361 -11.15 4.19 1.55
N SER A 362 -10.41 4.33 0.47
CA SER A 362 -9.50 5.46 0.27
C SER A 362 -9.66 6.09 -1.11
N MET A 363 -9.39 7.39 -1.16
CA MET A 363 -9.40 8.18 -2.39
C MET A 363 -8.12 9.02 -2.40
N ALA A 364 -7.43 9.08 -3.52
CA ALA A 364 -6.24 9.91 -3.65
C ALA A 364 -6.27 10.75 -4.92
N ARG A 365 -5.73 11.97 -4.85
CA ARG A 365 -5.67 12.94 -5.95
C ARG A 365 -4.32 13.59 -6.00
N ARG A 366 -3.85 13.87 -7.22
CA ARG A 366 -2.61 14.60 -7.48
C ARG A 366 -2.85 15.61 -8.58
N TYR A 367 -2.64 16.88 -8.27
CA TYR A 367 -2.76 17.98 -9.24
C TYR A 367 -1.41 18.62 -9.47
N ARG A 368 -1.12 18.96 -10.73
CA ARG A 368 0.00 19.79 -11.11
C ARG A 368 -0.52 21.21 -11.27
N LEU A 369 0.01 22.13 -10.48
CA LEU A 369 -0.55 23.48 -10.33
C LEU A 369 0.44 24.53 -10.80
N ALA A 370 -0.07 25.51 -11.55
CA ALA A 370 0.61 26.77 -11.73
C ALA A 370 0.20 27.71 -10.58
N MET A 371 1.14 28.46 -10.01
CA MET A 371 0.90 29.37 -8.89
C MET A 371 0.14 30.63 -9.38
N THR A 372 -1.13 30.45 -9.70
CA THR A 372 -2.08 31.54 -10.01
C THR A 372 -2.73 32.05 -8.73
N GLU A 373 -3.31 33.26 -8.75
CA GLU A 373 -3.95 33.86 -7.56
C GLU A 373 -5.04 32.95 -6.93
N PRO A 374 -5.96 32.29 -7.69
CA PRO A 374 -6.92 31.37 -7.07
C PRO A 374 -6.26 30.14 -6.44
N VAL A 375 -5.20 29.59 -7.06
CA VAL A 375 -4.44 28.47 -6.51
C VAL A 375 -3.74 28.88 -5.21
N LYS A 376 -3.10 30.05 -5.16
CA LYS A 376 -2.49 30.58 -3.95
C LYS A 376 -3.51 30.74 -2.83
N ALA A 377 -4.65 31.35 -3.12
CA ALA A 377 -5.71 31.57 -2.14
C ALA A 377 -6.25 30.26 -1.56
N ALA A 378 -6.44 29.22 -2.39
CA ALA A 378 -6.86 27.91 -1.94
C ALA A 378 -5.81 27.23 -1.03
N LEU A 379 -4.53 27.35 -1.39
CA LEU A 379 -3.43 26.81 -0.59
C LEU A 379 -3.24 27.54 0.72
N GLU A 380 -3.38 28.87 0.73
CA GLU A 380 -3.32 29.66 1.94
C GLU A 380 -4.40 29.28 2.94
N GLN A 381 -5.62 28.97 2.50
CA GLN A 381 -6.68 28.50 3.38
C GLN A 381 -6.28 27.23 4.13
N VAL A 382 -5.59 26.30 3.44
CA VAL A 382 -5.11 25.05 4.06
C VAL A 382 -3.87 25.31 4.91
N ALA A 383 -2.91 26.10 4.43
CA ALA A 383 -1.66 26.36 5.12
C ALA A 383 -1.86 27.09 6.46
N ARG A 384 -2.89 27.97 6.57
CA ARG A 384 -3.22 28.72 7.80
C ARG A 384 -3.96 27.92 8.86
N LEU A 385 -4.39 26.69 8.57
CA LEU A 385 -5.03 25.84 9.58
C LEU A 385 -4.07 25.58 10.74
N GLU A 386 -4.54 25.80 11.97
CA GLU A 386 -3.74 25.59 13.19
C GLU A 386 -3.20 24.14 13.25
N GLU A 387 -4.01 23.17 12.84
CA GLU A 387 -3.62 21.75 12.77
C GLU A 387 -2.44 21.55 11.80
N VAL A 388 -2.43 22.22 10.63
CA VAL A 388 -1.32 22.17 9.67
C VAL A 388 -0.08 22.83 10.23
N GLN A 389 -0.22 24.05 10.74
CA GLN A 389 0.89 24.80 11.34
C GLN A 389 1.56 24.02 12.47
N THR A 390 0.74 23.43 13.35
CA THR A 390 1.22 22.63 14.48
C THR A 390 1.88 21.32 14.02
N TYR A 391 1.24 20.62 13.07
CA TYR A 391 1.79 19.36 12.52
C TYR A 391 3.15 19.60 11.86
N VAL A 392 3.27 20.64 11.06
CA VAL A 392 4.52 20.98 10.35
C VAL A 392 5.60 21.42 11.32
N MET A 393 5.27 22.28 12.31
CA MET A 393 6.22 22.74 13.32
C MET A 393 6.85 21.59 14.11
N PHE A 394 6.04 20.64 14.57
CA PHE A 394 6.49 19.52 15.40
C PHE A 394 6.72 18.22 14.63
N ASN A 395 6.83 18.30 13.29
CA ASN A 395 7.10 17.16 12.43
C ASN A 395 6.17 15.95 12.69
N GLY A 396 4.89 16.23 12.89
CA GLY A 396 3.85 15.22 13.16
C GLY A 396 3.80 14.70 14.60
N ASN A 397 4.78 15.02 15.42
CA ASN A 397 4.80 14.63 16.84
C ASN A 397 4.29 15.80 17.72
N VAL A 398 3.00 16.10 17.55
CA VAL A 398 2.35 17.24 18.22
C VAL A 398 2.26 16.99 19.73
N PRO A 399 2.84 17.85 20.57
CA PRO A 399 2.76 17.67 22.02
C PRO A 399 1.33 17.85 22.53
N PRO A 400 0.91 17.07 23.54
CA PRO A 400 -0.43 17.18 24.10
C PRO A 400 -0.65 18.54 24.81
N SER A 401 -1.92 18.95 24.92
CA SER A 401 -2.27 20.21 25.59
C SER A 401 -1.69 20.30 27.00
N GLY A 402 -1.03 21.41 27.30
CA GLY A 402 -0.38 21.62 28.60
C GLY A 402 0.97 20.93 28.79
N TRP A 403 1.51 20.36 27.71
CA TRP A 403 2.88 19.82 27.71
C TRP A 403 3.89 20.97 27.88
N GLN A 404 4.88 20.75 28.72
CA GLN A 404 5.97 21.71 28.98
C GLN A 404 7.29 20.95 29.00
N PRO A 405 8.31 21.35 28.25
CA PRO A 405 9.58 20.68 28.25
C PRO A 405 10.31 20.83 29.59
N THR A 406 11.02 19.80 29.98
CA THR A 406 11.93 19.79 31.15
C THR A 406 13.39 19.92 30.74
N GLY A 407 13.69 19.97 29.44
CA GLY A 407 15.00 20.09 28.84
C GLY A 407 14.94 19.80 27.35
N GLY A 408 16.06 19.78 26.67
CA GLY A 408 16.14 19.49 25.26
C GLY A 408 17.56 19.45 24.73
N ASP A 409 17.69 19.10 23.45
CA ASP A 409 18.93 19.13 22.68
C ASP A 409 18.74 20.05 21.47
N LEU A 410 19.70 20.89 21.23
CA LEU A 410 19.80 21.75 20.07
C LEU A 410 20.96 21.28 19.20
N TRP A 411 20.64 20.82 18.00
CA TRP A 411 21.64 20.41 17.04
C TRP A 411 21.85 21.48 15.96
N LEU A 412 23.08 21.96 15.87
CA LEU A 412 23.53 22.93 14.87
C LEU A 412 24.26 22.20 13.76
N LYS A 413 23.62 22.07 12.59
CA LYS A 413 24.19 21.36 11.43
C LYS A 413 25.43 22.03 10.88
N THR A 414 25.49 23.36 10.92
CA THR A 414 26.59 24.17 10.41
C THR A 414 27.87 23.97 11.24
N ALA A 415 27.74 23.98 12.57
CA ALA A 415 28.83 23.75 13.50
C ALA A 415 29.11 22.28 13.81
N ILE A 416 28.21 21.35 13.39
CA ILE A 416 28.26 19.92 13.73
C ILE A 416 28.32 19.72 15.26
N GLU A 417 27.59 20.51 16.01
CA GLU A 417 27.60 20.54 17.46
C GLU A 417 26.18 20.33 18.02
N THR A 418 26.10 19.60 19.14
CA THR A 418 24.87 19.44 19.91
C THR A 418 25.05 20.17 21.24
N ARG A 419 24.13 21.09 21.55
CA ARG A 419 24.06 21.79 22.82
C ARG A 419 22.89 21.31 23.64
N GLU A 420 23.09 20.92 24.88
CA GLU A 420 22.04 20.60 25.82
C GLU A 420 21.35 21.90 26.26
N LEU A 421 20.02 21.85 26.34
CA LEU A 421 19.18 22.98 26.75
C LEU A 421 18.70 22.75 28.17
N THR A 422 18.77 23.82 28.99
CA THR A 422 18.12 23.87 30.31
C THR A 422 16.59 23.86 30.14
N ALA A 423 15.86 23.62 31.22
CA ALA A 423 14.39 23.63 31.20
C ALA A 423 13.85 25.03 30.80
N GLU A 424 14.51 26.13 31.25
CA GLU A 424 14.11 27.48 30.90
C GLU A 424 14.36 27.83 29.43
N GLU A 425 15.50 27.43 28.89
CA GLU A 425 15.83 27.57 27.45
C GLU A 425 14.89 26.75 26.56
N ALA A 426 14.63 25.50 26.93
CA ALA A 426 13.71 24.61 26.24
C ALA A 426 12.27 25.18 26.23
N GLN A 427 11.82 25.74 27.37
CA GLN A 427 10.51 26.38 27.46
C GLN A 427 10.42 27.63 26.59
N ALA A 428 11.49 28.45 26.56
CA ALA A 428 11.52 29.66 25.74
C ALA A 428 11.40 29.34 24.23
N LEU A 429 12.10 28.29 23.76
CA LEU A 429 12.02 27.83 22.38
C LEU A 429 10.64 27.22 22.06
N TYR A 430 10.07 26.44 22.99
CA TYR A 430 8.71 25.91 22.85
C TYR A 430 7.66 26.99 22.73
N ASP A 431 7.74 28.04 23.58
CA ASP A 431 6.82 29.18 23.54
C ASP A 431 7.01 30.03 22.27
N ALA A 432 8.24 30.15 21.76
CA ALA A 432 8.53 30.78 20.48
C ALA A 432 7.91 30.02 19.30
N ALA A 433 8.03 28.70 19.29
CA ALA A 433 7.39 27.86 18.29
C ALA A 433 5.86 28.05 18.27
N TRP A 434 5.22 28.11 19.43
CA TRP A 434 3.78 28.38 19.51
C TRP A 434 3.42 29.83 19.10
N ARG A 435 4.31 30.79 19.26
CA ARG A 435 4.09 32.15 18.72
C ARG A 435 4.14 32.16 17.20
N ASP A 436 5.08 31.44 16.58
CA ASP A 436 5.13 31.28 15.12
C ASP A 436 3.91 30.58 14.56
N ILE A 437 3.41 29.52 15.24
CA ILE A 437 2.16 28.84 14.87
C ILE A 437 0.98 29.85 14.87
N ARG A 438 0.82 30.63 15.92
CA ARG A 438 -0.26 31.65 16.02
C ARG A 438 -0.12 32.79 15.04
N ALA A 439 1.10 33.09 14.61
CA ALA A 439 1.41 34.11 13.61
C ALA A 439 1.29 33.57 12.16
N GLU A 440 0.92 32.31 12.00
CA GLU A 440 0.80 31.63 10.68
C GLU A 440 2.10 31.65 9.85
N ASN A 441 3.26 31.64 10.52
CA ASN A 441 4.58 31.76 9.91
C ASN A 441 5.18 30.41 9.46
N VAL A 442 4.58 29.27 9.83
CA VAL A 442 5.21 27.93 9.69
C VAL A 442 5.21 27.43 8.25
N LEU A 443 4.15 27.72 7.48
CA LEU A 443 4.02 27.25 6.10
C LEU A 443 3.61 28.39 5.16
N PRO A 444 4.56 29.28 4.76
CA PRO A 444 4.26 30.33 3.80
C PRO A 444 4.03 29.76 2.39
N VAL A 445 2.99 30.23 1.71
CA VAL A 445 2.60 29.75 0.37
C VAL A 445 3.49 30.31 -0.73
N ASP A 446 4.03 31.49 -0.54
CA ASP A 446 4.89 32.15 -1.53
C ASP A 446 6.27 31.46 -1.70
N GLY A 447 6.59 30.47 -0.86
CA GLY A 447 7.83 29.70 -0.96
C GLY A 447 9.09 30.50 -0.67
N ASP A 448 8.95 31.68 -0.12
CA ASP A 448 10.06 32.60 0.18
C ASP A 448 10.64 32.29 1.57
N TYR A 449 11.23 31.10 1.69
CA TYR A 449 11.94 30.68 2.91
C TYR A 449 13.16 29.85 2.56
N ALA A 450 14.20 30.01 3.38
CA ALA A 450 15.37 29.15 3.35
C ALA A 450 15.31 28.13 4.50
N TRP A 451 15.91 26.98 4.29
CA TRP A 451 16.10 25.99 5.36
C TRP A 451 17.24 26.42 6.26
N LEU A 452 17.00 26.42 7.56
CA LEU A 452 18.01 26.71 8.55
C LEU A 452 18.67 25.43 9.07
N GLY A 453 19.93 25.54 9.44
CA GLY A 453 20.77 24.45 9.94
C GLY A 453 20.48 23.98 11.36
N VAL A 454 19.27 24.13 11.87
CA VAL A 454 18.92 23.93 13.27
C VAL A 454 17.85 22.87 13.44
N GLU A 455 18.07 21.94 14.37
CA GLU A 455 17.08 20.97 14.82
C GLU A 455 16.98 21.00 16.34
N ILE A 456 15.77 21.05 16.88
CA ILE A 456 15.52 21.18 18.31
C ILE A 456 14.71 19.97 18.75
N THR A 457 15.21 19.21 19.71
CA THR A 457 14.48 18.11 20.35
C THR A 457 14.22 18.48 21.80
N LEU A 458 12.95 18.57 22.18
CA LEU A 458 12.50 18.93 23.52
C LEU A 458 12.01 17.68 24.26
N PHE A 459 12.32 17.56 25.55
CA PHE A 459 12.03 16.37 26.35
C PHE A 459 11.13 16.67 27.55
N ARG A 460 10.28 15.68 27.90
CA ARG A 460 9.53 15.63 29.14
C ARG A 460 9.18 14.20 29.52
N ASP A 461 9.63 13.73 30.69
CA ASP A 461 9.22 12.46 31.31
C ASP A 461 9.25 11.22 30.38
N GLY A 462 10.24 11.18 29.47
CA GLY A 462 10.37 10.09 28.48
C GLY A 462 9.65 10.35 27.15
N ASP A 463 8.84 11.40 27.05
CA ASP A 463 8.27 11.88 25.80
C ASP A 463 9.19 12.95 25.17
N SER A 464 9.19 13.04 23.86
CA SER A 464 9.94 14.05 23.13
C SER A 464 9.13 14.62 21.97
N CYS A 465 9.33 15.89 21.66
CA CYS A 465 8.89 16.49 20.41
C CYS A 465 10.08 17.15 19.70
N THR A 466 10.08 17.07 18.38
CA THR A 466 11.19 17.58 17.57
C THR A 466 10.68 18.64 16.61
N ILE A 467 11.32 19.81 16.65
CA ILE A 467 11.19 20.86 15.65
C ILE A 467 12.32 20.62 14.65
N SER A 468 12.03 19.86 13.61
CA SER A 468 12.98 19.56 12.54
C SER A 468 12.72 20.49 11.36
N SER A 469 13.75 20.67 10.54
CA SER A 469 13.58 21.46 9.32
C SER A 469 13.14 22.90 9.59
N THR A 470 13.83 23.58 10.53
CA THR A 470 13.59 25.00 10.82
C THR A 470 13.72 25.84 9.55
N LYS A 471 12.82 26.82 9.39
CA LYS A 471 12.74 27.69 8.21
C LYS A 471 13.00 29.13 8.59
N SER A 472 13.50 29.92 7.65
CA SER A 472 13.68 31.40 7.87
C SER A 472 12.36 32.14 8.11
N SER A 473 11.23 31.52 7.81
CA SER A 473 9.89 32.05 8.14
C SER A 473 9.54 31.95 9.62
N TYR A 474 10.22 31.11 10.43
CA TYR A 474 10.01 30.98 11.88
C TYR A 474 10.68 32.14 12.63
N LYS A 475 10.06 33.30 12.55
CA LYS A 475 10.66 34.58 13.06
C LYS A 475 10.85 34.58 14.56
N GLU A 476 9.84 34.12 15.29
CA GLU A 476 9.87 34.10 16.76
C GLU A 476 10.88 33.06 17.28
N LEU A 477 10.93 31.88 16.62
CA LEU A 477 11.88 30.84 16.96
C LEU A 477 13.32 31.26 16.65
N THR A 478 13.55 31.88 15.48
CA THR A 478 14.86 32.42 15.10
C THR A 478 15.33 33.50 16.09
N GLN A 479 14.45 34.41 16.51
CA GLN A 479 14.78 35.41 17.49
C GLN A 479 15.13 34.80 18.86
N ALA A 480 14.37 33.79 19.28
CA ALA A 480 14.65 33.06 20.53
C ALA A 480 16.01 32.35 20.51
N LEU A 481 16.42 31.80 19.36
CA LEU A 481 17.75 31.20 19.18
C LEU A 481 18.86 32.25 19.31
N LEU A 482 18.67 33.46 18.73
CA LEU A 482 19.62 34.56 18.85
C LEU A 482 19.72 35.08 20.31
N ASP A 483 18.58 35.14 21.01
CA ASP A 483 18.51 35.56 22.41
C ASP A 483 19.23 34.56 23.35
N LEU A 484 19.29 33.30 22.98
CA LEU A 484 20.09 32.23 23.64
C LEU A 484 21.59 32.34 23.31
N GLY A 485 22.01 33.32 22.52
CA GLY A 485 23.39 33.59 22.17
C GLY A 485 23.97 32.67 21.09
N ILE A 486 23.10 32.05 20.28
CA ILE A 486 23.53 31.25 19.12
C ILE A 486 23.92 32.21 18.00
N PRO A 487 25.15 32.11 17.44
CA PRO A 487 25.58 33.02 16.37
C PRO A 487 24.68 32.90 15.14
N ALA A 488 24.38 34.01 14.49
CA ALA A 488 23.56 33.98 13.27
C ALA A 488 24.19 33.16 12.13
N GLU A 489 25.50 33.00 12.11
CA GLU A 489 26.25 32.17 11.17
C GLU A 489 25.98 30.67 11.40
N ASP A 490 25.69 30.24 12.63
CA ASP A 490 25.37 28.84 12.96
C ASP A 490 23.89 28.51 12.72
N ILE A 491 23.02 29.53 12.68
CA ILE A 491 21.62 29.44 12.30
C ILE A 491 21.45 29.45 10.75
N GLY A 492 22.51 29.87 10.03
CA GLY A 492 22.53 30.17 8.61
C GLY A 492 21.89 29.18 7.65
N GLU A 493 21.53 29.71 6.47
CA GLU A 493 20.88 28.95 5.39
C GLU A 493 21.71 27.75 4.93
N ILE A 494 21.07 26.57 4.86
CA ILE A 494 21.65 25.39 4.23
C ILE A 494 21.11 25.32 2.80
N ASN A 495 21.98 25.39 1.81
CA ASN A 495 21.65 24.97 0.46
C ASN A 495 21.45 23.44 0.46
N ILE A 496 20.20 23.01 0.30
CA ILE A 496 19.86 21.61 0.04
C ILE A 496 19.90 21.45 -1.49
N ASP A 497 21.06 21.03 -2.03
CA ASP A 497 21.21 20.61 -3.43
C ASP A 497 20.51 19.28 -3.69
#